data_767eb340727458e5de56f7f8ec31ed91
#
_entry.id   767eb340727458e5de56f7f8ec31ed91
#
_cell.length_a   1.000
_cell.length_b   1.000
_cell.length_c   1.000
_cell.angle_alpha   90.00
_cell.angle_beta   90.00
_cell.angle_gamma   90.00
#
_symmetry.space_group_name_H-M   'P 1'
#
loop_
_entity.id
_entity.type
_entity.pdbx_description
1 polymer ?
#
loop_
_entity_poly.entity_id
_entity_poly.type
_entity_poly.pdbx_seq_one_letter_code
_entity_poly.pdbx_strand_id
1 'polypeptide(L)'
;MTPIPTDLNHFNGRRFNSYSNYFTKQFGGRVQKISIDAGFSCPNRDGKISTGGCTFCSNDAFNPSYCRPEKSIKQQIEEGIEFHQRRYRRANKYLAYFQPFSNTYKPLEELKSIYEQAFEAIDSHSPQFPPRNDMTSKALETPKIVGIVIGTRPDLVDEALLQYLNEIQKTHYVMLEYGVESVYDETLKRVNRGHDFATAEKAIHMTADYGIPCGAHFIFGLPGESKTMMLDAADIISQLPLTTVKFHQLQIFKGTKMAEEYLEHPEHFHLFDLEEYIDFVIDFAERLNPDIVIERFAGEVPPRYLVSEPWMKLRYDEVLARIEKRMEKRDTWQGRLYQDANHDM
;
A
#
# COMPACT_ATOMS: atom_id res chain seq x y z
N MET A 1 -2.05 -26.25 -5.44
CA MET A 1 -0.68 -25.95 -4.95
C MET A 1 0.11 -25.42 -6.12
N THR A 2 0.53 -24.18 -6.07
CA THR A 2 1.44 -23.63 -7.09
C THR A 2 2.85 -24.10 -6.73
N PRO A 3 3.61 -24.76 -7.61
CA PRO A 3 4.98 -25.16 -7.29
C PRO A 3 5.80 -23.90 -7.00
N ILE A 4 6.70 -23.98 -6.00
CA ILE A 4 7.65 -22.90 -5.70
C ILE A 4 8.36 -22.53 -7.00
N PRO A 5 8.37 -21.24 -7.38
CA PRO A 5 8.97 -20.86 -8.64
C PRO A 5 10.45 -21.24 -8.68
N THR A 6 10.81 -22.08 -9.63
CA THR A 6 12.19 -22.49 -9.86
C THR A 6 12.88 -21.65 -10.92
N ASP A 7 12.11 -20.78 -11.60
CA ASP A 7 12.62 -19.91 -12.66
C ASP A 7 11.92 -18.53 -12.71
N LEU A 8 12.52 -17.60 -13.44
CA LEU A 8 12.05 -16.24 -13.63
C LEU A 8 10.76 -16.13 -14.47
N ASN A 9 10.32 -17.22 -15.11
CA ASN A 9 9.12 -17.21 -15.94
C ASN A 9 7.86 -17.02 -15.08
N HIS A 10 7.91 -17.46 -13.81
CA HIS A 10 6.81 -17.30 -12.86
C HIS A 10 6.44 -15.81 -12.66
N PHE A 11 7.40 -14.91 -12.62
CA PHE A 11 7.19 -13.48 -12.40
C PHE A 11 7.23 -12.64 -13.67
N ASN A 12 7.01 -13.26 -14.83
CA ASN A 12 6.99 -12.58 -16.12
C ASN A 12 8.28 -11.77 -16.39
N GLY A 13 9.41 -12.41 -16.13
CA GLY A 13 10.76 -11.86 -16.35
C GLY A 13 11.29 -10.95 -15.23
N ARG A 14 10.55 -10.77 -14.13
CA ARG A 14 11.06 -10.12 -12.90
C ARG A 14 11.53 -11.16 -11.89
N ARG A 15 12.21 -10.69 -10.85
CA ARG A 15 12.66 -11.55 -9.74
C ARG A 15 11.72 -11.53 -8.53
N PHE A 16 10.56 -10.89 -8.66
CA PHE A 16 9.49 -10.85 -7.66
C PHE A 16 8.12 -10.64 -8.31
N ASN A 17 7.08 -11.01 -7.61
CA ASN A 17 5.68 -10.84 -8.01
C ASN A 17 5.30 -9.36 -7.90
N SER A 18 5.36 -8.65 -9.01
CA SER A 18 5.23 -7.19 -9.01
C SER A 18 3.79 -6.74 -9.23
N TYR A 19 3.40 -5.70 -8.53
CA TYR A 19 2.12 -5.00 -8.70
C TYR A 19 1.81 -4.66 -10.17
N SER A 20 2.82 -4.20 -10.93
CA SER A 20 2.61 -3.86 -12.33
C SER A 20 2.25 -5.07 -13.19
N ASN A 21 2.85 -6.24 -12.93
CA ASN A 21 2.53 -7.47 -13.65
C ASN A 21 1.14 -8.00 -13.25
N TYR A 22 0.82 -7.99 -11.96
CA TYR A 22 -0.49 -8.38 -11.45
C TYR A 22 -1.62 -7.59 -12.12
N PHE A 23 -1.56 -6.27 -12.10
CA PHE A 23 -2.61 -5.44 -12.70
C PHE A 23 -2.60 -5.45 -14.23
N THR A 24 -1.43 -5.62 -14.86
CA THR A 24 -1.36 -5.79 -16.31
C THR A 24 -2.06 -7.08 -16.74
N LYS A 25 -1.88 -8.17 -15.98
CA LYS A 25 -2.59 -9.44 -16.22
C LYS A 25 -4.10 -9.29 -16.03
N GLN A 26 -4.52 -8.58 -14.97
CA GLN A 26 -5.94 -8.44 -14.62
C GLN A 26 -6.69 -7.46 -15.54
N PHE A 27 -6.07 -6.35 -15.91
CA PHE A 27 -6.75 -5.27 -16.66
C PHE A 27 -6.20 -5.04 -18.07
N GLY A 28 -5.23 -5.82 -18.53
CA GLY A 28 -4.63 -5.67 -19.85
C GLY A 28 -3.76 -4.41 -20.02
N GLY A 29 -3.32 -3.77 -18.91
CA GLY A 29 -2.48 -2.57 -18.98
C GLY A 29 -2.05 -2.06 -17.60
N ARG A 30 -1.19 -1.04 -17.61
CA ARG A 30 -0.71 -0.42 -16.37
C ARG A 30 -1.83 0.32 -15.66
N VAL A 31 -1.94 0.10 -14.36
CA VAL A 31 -2.88 0.77 -13.47
C VAL A 31 -2.14 1.68 -12.50
N GLN A 32 -2.70 2.87 -12.24
CA GLN A 32 -2.20 3.82 -11.23
C GLN A 32 -3.28 4.08 -10.19
N LYS A 33 -2.89 4.28 -8.93
CA LYS A 33 -3.79 4.72 -7.87
C LYS A 33 -3.90 6.23 -7.86
N ILE A 34 -5.13 6.76 -7.83
CA ILE A 34 -5.45 8.17 -7.63
C ILE A 34 -5.88 8.32 -6.18
N SER A 35 -5.07 8.99 -5.37
CA SER A 35 -5.39 9.24 -3.96
C SER A 35 -6.60 10.15 -3.81
N ILE A 36 -7.52 9.77 -2.93
CA ILE A 36 -8.76 10.50 -2.60
C ILE A 36 -8.80 10.73 -1.10
N ASP A 37 -9.07 11.96 -0.71
CA ASP A 37 -9.41 12.35 0.65
C ASP A 37 -10.91 12.66 0.72
N ALA A 38 -11.67 11.77 1.35
CA ALA A 38 -13.11 11.92 1.52
C ALA A 38 -13.51 12.46 2.91
N GLY A 39 -12.57 13.12 3.59
CA GLY A 39 -12.81 13.75 4.90
C GLY A 39 -13.05 12.77 6.04
N PHE A 40 -12.43 11.60 5.98
CA PHE A 40 -12.47 10.66 7.09
C PHE A 40 -11.60 11.11 8.27
N SER A 41 -11.88 10.56 9.45
CA SER A 41 -11.06 10.65 10.65
C SER A 41 -10.41 9.31 10.99
N CYS A 42 -9.76 9.24 12.14
CA CYS A 42 -9.17 8.02 12.67
C CYS A 42 -9.51 7.93 14.17
N PRO A 43 -10.08 6.81 14.66
CA PRO A 43 -10.45 6.65 16.06
C PRO A 43 -9.27 6.70 17.03
N ASN A 44 -8.06 6.55 16.49
CA ASN A 44 -6.81 6.70 17.23
C ASN A 44 -6.39 8.19 17.37
N ARG A 45 -7.14 9.12 16.75
CA ARG A 45 -6.88 10.58 16.81
C ARG A 45 -8.00 11.37 17.48
N ASP A 46 -9.26 10.96 17.28
CA ASP A 46 -10.44 11.70 17.74
C ASP A 46 -10.87 11.37 19.17
N GLY A 47 -10.14 10.49 19.86
CA GLY A 47 -10.39 10.14 21.25
C GLY A 47 -11.24 8.90 21.47
N LYS A 48 -11.72 8.21 20.41
CA LYS A 48 -12.52 7.00 20.59
C LYS A 48 -11.68 5.82 21.08
N ILE A 49 -10.48 5.65 20.54
CA ILE A 49 -9.50 4.64 20.99
C ILE A 49 -8.38 5.33 21.76
N SER A 50 -7.80 6.39 21.18
CA SER A 50 -6.69 7.15 21.73
C SER A 50 -6.69 8.58 21.16
N THR A 51 -5.85 9.45 21.69
CA THR A 51 -5.64 10.80 21.18
C THR A 51 -4.27 10.93 20.51
N GLY A 52 -4.18 11.76 19.46
CA GLY A 52 -2.92 12.07 18.78
C GLY A 52 -2.47 11.11 17.69
N GLY A 53 -3.08 9.92 17.58
CA GLY A 53 -2.77 8.93 16.54
C GLY A 53 -1.58 8.05 16.85
N CYS A 54 -1.16 7.26 15.87
CA CYS A 54 0.10 6.52 15.93
C CYS A 54 1.27 7.49 16.01
N THR A 55 2.34 7.15 16.75
CA THR A 55 3.46 8.04 17.01
C THR A 55 4.20 8.49 15.75
N PHE A 56 4.17 7.69 14.70
CA PHE A 56 4.81 7.94 13.39
C PHE A 56 3.92 8.66 12.37
N CYS A 57 2.61 8.82 12.62
CA CYS A 57 1.65 9.13 11.56
C CYS A 57 1.62 10.61 11.17
N SER A 58 1.87 10.88 9.87
CA SER A 58 1.71 12.18 9.23
C SER A 58 1.00 12.02 7.88
N ASN A 59 -0.33 12.29 7.84
CA ASN A 59 -1.10 12.14 6.59
C ASN A 59 -0.70 13.17 5.52
N ASP A 60 -0.35 14.39 5.93
CA ASP A 60 0.01 15.48 4.99
C ASP A 60 1.24 15.17 4.15
N ALA A 61 2.12 14.30 4.66
CA ALA A 61 3.34 13.92 3.96
C ALA A 61 3.09 13.05 2.70
N PHE A 62 1.94 12.39 2.63
CA PHE A 62 1.60 11.42 1.59
C PHE A 62 0.56 11.91 0.59
N ASN A 63 -0.13 13.02 0.86
CA ASN A 63 -1.20 13.52 0.02
C ASN A 63 -0.65 14.34 -1.16
N PRO A 64 -0.96 13.96 -2.42
CA PRO A 64 -0.71 14.82 -3.56
C PRO A 64 -1.48 16.15 -3.45
N SER A 65 -1.05 17.18 -4.18
CA SER A 65 -1.65 18.52 -4.10
C SER A 65 -3.14 18.57 -4.46
N TYR A 66 -3.60 17.65 -5.29
CA TYR A 66 -5.01 17.55 -5.70
C TYR A 66 -5.89 16.84 -4.67
N CYS A 67 -5.31 15.97 -3.83
CA CYS A 67 -6.00 15.17 -2.82
C CYS A 67 -6.29 16.04 -1.58
N ARG A 68 -7.51 16.59 -1.51
CA ARG A 68 -7.94 17.54 -0.49
C ARG A 68 -9.42 17.31 -0.12
N PRO A 69 -9.79 17.26 1.17
CA PRO A 69 -11.17 16.97 1.60
C PRO A 69 -12.19 18.06 1.22
N GLU A 70 -11.73 19.28 0.91
CA GLU A 70 -12.60 20.37 0.45
C GLU A 70 -13.08 20.19 -0.99
N LYS A 71 -12.46 19.29 -1.77
CA LYS A 71 -12.83 18.97 -3.15
C LYS A 71 -13.76 17.78 -3.19
N SER A 72 -14.70 17.79 -4.14
CA SER A 72 -15.52 16.60 -4.39
C SER A 72 -14.64 15.41 -4.85
N ILE A 73 -15.11 14.19 -4.61
CA ILE A 73 -14.44 12.96 -5.08
C ILE A 73 -14.20 13.00 -6.58
N LYS A 74 -15.24 13.44 -7.36
CA LYS A 74 -15.13 13.62 -8.80
C LYS A 74 -13.99 14.57 -9.19
N GLN A 75 -13.91 15.73 -8.55
CA GLN A 75 -12.85 16.71 -8.82
C GLN A 75 -11.46 16.15 -8.49
N GLN A 76 -11.31 15.43 -7.38
CA GLN A 76 -10.03 14.80 -7.04
C GLN A 76 -9.62 13.73 -8.05
N ILE A 77 -10.58 12.97 -8.57
CA ILE A 77 -10.36 11.99 -9.64
C ILE A 77 -9.89 12.67 -10.92
N GLU A 78 -10.59 13.72 -11.38
CA GLU A 78 -10.24 14.46 -12.59
C GLU A 78 -8.85 15.07 -12.53
N GLU A 79 -8.55 15.80 -11.46
CA GLU A 79 -7.24 16.41 -11.23
C GLU A 79 -6.14 15.35 -11.03
N GLY A 80 -6.48 14.21 -10.41
CA GLY A 80 -5.59 13.08 -10.23
C GLY A 80 -5.21 12.41 -11.55
N ILE A 81 -6.16 12.22 -12.46
CA ILE A 81 -5.91 11.72 -13.81
C ILE A 81 -4.94 12.66 -14.53
N GLU A 82 -5.21 13.98 -14.51
CA GLU A 82 -4.35 14.98 -15.15
C GLU A 82 -2.93 14.98 -14.56
N PHE A 83 -2.82 14.90 -13.22
CA PHE A 83 -1.54 14.82 -12.53
C PHE A 83 -0.72 13.60 -12.96
N HIS A 84 -1.35 12.43 -13.05
CA HIS A 84 -0.68 11.19 -13.45
C HIS A 84 -0.36 11.15 -14.93
N GLN A 85 -1.19 11.67 -15.82
CA GLN A 85 -0.91 11.76 -17.26
C GLN A 85 0.32 12.63 -17.55
N ARG A 86 0.54 13.69 -16.78
CA ARG A 86 1.74 14.52 -16.91
C ARG A 86 3.01 13.79 -16.47
N ARG A 87 2.91 12.89 -15.48
CA ARG A 87 4.04 12.16 -14.88
C ARG A 87 4.31 10.80 -15.52
N TYR A 88 3.25 10.08 -15.87
CA TYR A 88 3.28 8.67 -16.30
C TYR A 88 2.53 8.48 -17.61
N ARG A 89 3.12 8.85 -18.71
CA ARG A 89 2.51 8.85 -20.06
C ARG A 89 1.96 7.49 -20.54
N ARG A 90 2.19 6.38 -19.81
CA ARG A 90 1.82 5.01 -20.21
C ARG A 90 0.65 4.42 -19.41
N ALA A 91 0.10 5.13 -18.44
CA ALA A 91 -1.04 4.66 -17.67
C ALA A 91 -2.32 5.29 -18.21
N ASN A 92 -3.28 4.46 -18.58
CA ASN A 92 -4.63 4.85 -19.00
C ASN A 92 -5.73 4.22 -18.13
N LYS A 93 -5.32 3.43 -17.12
CA LYS A 93 -6.23 2.79 -16.16
C LYS A 93 -5.88 3.22 -14.75
N TYR A 94 -6.91 3.49 -13.95
CA TYR A 94 -6.76 4.06 -12.63
C TYR A 94 -7.65 3.34 -11.61
N LEU A 95 -7.20 3.30 -10.36
CA LEU A 95 -7.97 2.93 -9.19
C LEU A 95 -8.18 4.17 -8.32
N ALA A 96 -9.40 4.43 -7.93
CA ALA A 96 -9.70 5.48 -6.96
C ALA A 96 -9.29 4.98 -5.57
N TYR A 97 -8.28 5.59 -4.97
CA TYR A 97 -7.65 5.12 -3.75
C TYR A 97 -7.97 6.05 -2.56
N PHE A 98 -8.88 5.62 -1.73
CA PHE A 98 -9.17 6.26 -0.45
C PHE A 98 -8.02 5.97 0.51
N GLN A 99 -7.10 6.92 0.64
CA GLN A 99 -5.82 6.70 1.33
C GLN A 99 -5.72 7.37 2.71
N PRO A 100 -6.01 8.68 2.88
CA PRO A 100 -5.79 9.34 4.16
C PRO A 100 -6.73 8.82 5.24
N PHE A 101 -6.21 8.67 6.45
CA PHE A 101 -6.96 8.24 7.64
C PHE A 101 -7.53 6.81 7.55
N SER A 102 -8.75 6.60 8.09
CA SER A 102 -9.40 5.29 8.16
C SER A 102 -10.70 5.32 7.36
N ASN A 103 -10.64 4.88 6.10
CA ASN A 103 -11.71 5.13 5.14
C ASN A 103 -12.92 4.19 5.26
N THR A 104 -13.04 3.45 6.36
CA THR A 104 -14.22 2.68 6.78
C THR A 104 -14.79 3.20 8.11
N TYR A 105 -14.28 4.33 8.61
CA TYR A 105 -14.68 4.88 9.91
C TYR A 105 -15.88 5.81 9.79
N LYS A 106 -17.02 5.25 9.35
CA LYS A 106 -18.34 5.90 9.28
C LYS A 106 -19.44 4.83 9.31
N PRO A 107 -20.70 5.21 9.59
CA PRO A 107 -21.84 4.31 9.41
C PRO A 107 -21.92 3.80 7.96
N LEU A 108 -22.38 2.55 7.78
CA LEU A 108 -22.39 1.86 6.49
C LEU A 108 -23.12 2.65 5.39
N GLU A 109 -24.24 3.30 5.69
CA GLU A 109 -24.98 4.08 4.71
C GLU A 109 -24.22 5.32 4.23
N GLU A 110 -23.42 5.94 5.11
CA GLU A 110 -22.52 7.02 4.69
C GLU A 110 -21.37 6.48 3.82
N LEU A 111 -20.81 5.31 4.17
CA LEU A 111 -19.77 4.65 3.37
C LEU A 111 -20.27 4.33 1.97
N LYS A 112 -21.48 3.78 1.83
CA LYS A 112 -22.13 3.51 0.55
C LYS A 112 -22.21 4.78 -0.29
N SER A 113 -22.75 5.86 0.27
CA SER A 113 -22.88 7.15 -0.44
C SER A 113 -21.53 7.72 -0.88
N ILE A 114 -20.48 7.56 -0.07
CA ILE A 114 -19.12 8.03 -0.42
C ILE A 114 -18.52 7.20 -1.55
N TYR A 115 -18.62 5.86 -1.49
CA TYR A 115 -18.05 5.00 -2.52
C TYR A 115 -18.85 5.07 -3.83
N GLU A 116 -20.19 5.22 -3.77
CA GLU A 116 -21.04 5.44 -4.93
C GLU A 116 -20.63 6.68 -5.72
N GLN A 117 -20.26 7.78 -5.07
CA GLN A 117 -19.73 8.97 -5.74
C GLN A 117 -18.46 8.68 -6.56
N ALA A 118 -17.61 7.76 -6.10
CA ALA A 118 -16.45 7.34 -6.88
C ALA A 118 -16.87 6.51 -8.10
N PHE A 119 -17.86 5.63 -7.96
CA PHE A 119 -18.38 4.83 -9.07
C PHE A 119 -19.13 5.69 -10.09
N GLU A 120 -19.95 6.65 -9.67
CA GLU A 120 -20.60 7.61 -10.56
C GLU A 120 -19.58 8.45 -11.37
N ALA A 121 -18.47 8.83 -10.73
CA ALA A 121 -17.37 9.49 -11.42
C ALA A 121 -16.69 8.57 -12.44
N ILE A 122 -16.63 7.26 -12.18
CA ILE A 122 -16.14 6.23 -13.10
C ILE A 122 -17.03 6.15 -14.34
N ASP A 123 -18.34 6.05 -14.16
CA ASP A 123 -19.31 5.85 -15.23
C ASP A 123 -19.52 7.12 -16.08
N SER A 124 -19.37 8.30 -15.48
CA SER A 124 -19.54 9.59 -16.16
C SER A 124 -18.30 10.05 -16.96
N HIS A 125 -17.17 9.34 -16.86
CA HIS A 125 -15.93 9.71 -17.55
C HIS A 125 -15.93 9.25 -19.01
N SER A 126 -16.89 9.76 -19.82
CA SER A 126 -16.71 9.86 -21.26
C SER A 126 -15.73 11.02 -21.55
N PRO A 127 -14.82 10.88 -22.51
CA PRO A 127 -13.73 11.83 -22.69
C PRO A 127 -14.23 13.19 -23.14
N GLN A 128 -14.19 14.18 -22.25
CA GLN A 128 -14.41 15.58 -22.63
C GLN A 128 -13.10 16.31 -22.99
N PHE A 129 -11.97 15.63 -23.00
CA PHE A 129 -10.71 16.22 -23.41
C PHE A 129 -10.36 15.81 -24.82
N PRO A 130 -10.32 16.78 -25.79
CA PRO A 130 -9.80 16.49 -27.12
C PRO A 130 -8.32 16.08 -26.99
N PRO A 131 -7.87 15.09 -27.79
CA PRO A 131 -6.47 14.74 -27.83
C PRO A 131 -5.68 16.01 -28.23
N ARG A 132 -4.66 16.36 -27.43
CA ARG A 132 -3.68 17.37 -27.88
C ARG A 132 -3.13 16.92 -29.22
N ASN A 133 -3.17 17.83 -30.21
CA ASN A 133 -2.56 17.68 -31.52
C ASN A 133 -1.05 17.51 -31.39
N ASP A 134 -0.61 16.30 -31.07
CA ASP A 134 0.77 15.87 -31.23
C ASP A 134 0.75 14.55 -31.98
N MET A 135 1.14 14.64 -33.26
CA MET A 135 0.97 13.62 -34.27
C MET A 135 2.03 12.53 -34.11
N THR A 136 1.77 11.52 -33.28
CA THR A 136 2.22 10.16 -33.54
C THR A 136 1.14 9.19 -33.06
N SER A 137 0.45 8.61 -34.00
CA SER A 137 -0.74 7.79 -33.89
C SER A 137 -0.50 6.48 -33.16
N LYS A 138 -0.81 6.47 -31.85
CA LYS A 138 -1.61 5.42 -31.20
C LYS A 138 -2.73 6.17 -30.53
N ALA A 139 -3.97 5.91 -30.92
CA ALA A 139 -5.14 6.44 -30.26
C ALA A 139 -4.94 6.22 -28.74
N LEU A 140 -4.69 7.30 -27.98
CA LEU A 140 -4.60 7.25 -26.52
C LEU A 140 -5.98 6.80 -26.07
N GLU A 141 -6.07 5.55 -25.61
CA GLU A 141 -7.29 5.06 -24.99
C GLU A 141 -7.73 6.05 -23.91
N THR A 142 -9.00 6.35 -23.87
CA THR A 142 -9.61 7.20 -22.84
C THR A 142 -9.20 6.71 -21.44
N PRO A 143 -8.79 7.61 -20.53
CA PRO A 143 -8.54 7.25 -19.15
C PRO A 143 -9.73 6.52 -18.56
N LYS A 144 -9.50 5.34 -17.98
CA LYS A 144 -10.56 4.53 -17.39
C LYS A 144 -10.25 4.25 -15.93
N ILE A 145 -11.20 4.53 -15.04
CA ILE A 145 -11.14 4.07 -13.66
C ILE A 145 -11.74 2.67 -13.64
N VAL A 146 -11.03 1.72 -13.06
CA VAL A 146 -11.39 0.28 -13.10
C VAL A 146 -11.90 -0.24 -11.76
N GLY A 147 -11.86 0.59 -10.70
CA GLY A 147 -12.36 0.22 -9.39
C GLY A 147 -11.84 1.13 -8.28
N ILE A 148 -12.04 0.69 -7.05
CA ILE A 148 -11.62 1.41 -5.83
C ILE A 148 -10.65 0.57 -4.99
N VAL A 149 -9.81 1.27 -4.24
CA VAL A 149 -8.98 0.71 -3.16
C VAL A 149 -9.26 1.51 -1.90
N ILE A 150 -9.52 0.84 -0.79
CA ILE A 150 -9.90 1.46 0.48
C ILE A 150 -8.82 1.17 1.51
N GLY A 151 -8.01 2.18 1.82
CA GLY A 151 -7.02 2.12 2.89
C GLY A 151 -7.70 2.33 4.25
N THR A 152 -7.51 1.40 5.18
CA THR A 152 -8.15 1.47 6.49
C THR A 152 -7.37 0.77 7.58
N ARG A 153 -7.91 0.80 8.80
CA ARG A 153 -7.45 0.04 9.96
C ARG A 153 -8.18 -1.31 10.01
N PRO A 154 -7.52 -2.38 10.44
CA PRO A 154 -8.15 -3.70 10.52
C PRO A 154 -9.29 -3.79 11.54
N ASP A 155 -9.27 -2.99 12.61
CA ASP A 155 -10.30 -2.92 13.65
C ASP A 155 -11.56 -2.12 13.24
N LEU A 156 -11.64 -1.67 11.98
CA LEU A 156 -12.76 -0.87 11.46
C LEU A 156 -13.47 -1.54 10.27
N VAL A 157 -13.44 -2.84 10.21
CA VAL A 157 -14.12 -3.62 9.17
C VAL A 157 -15.02 -4.65 9.85
N ASP A 158 -16.26 -4.72 9.39
CA ASP A 158 -17.24 -5.67 9.86
C ASP A 158 -17.90 -6.45 8.70
N GLU A 159 -18.68 -7.45 9.02
CA GLU A 159 -19.35 -8.31 8.04
C GLU A 159 -20.31 -7.53 7.15
N ALA A 160 -21.02 -6.53 7.67
CA ALA A 160 -21.99 -5.75 6.90
C ALA A 160 -21.30 -4.93 5.80
N LEU A 161 -20.15 -4.36 6.12
CA LEU A 161 -19.31 -3.68 5.11
C LEU A 161 -18.78 -4.68 4.07
N LEU A 162 -18.29 -5.84 4.51
CA LEU A 162 -17.73 -6.84 3.58
C LEU A 162 -18.81 -7.42 2.65
N GLN A 163 -20.02 -7.64 3.15
CA GLN A 163 -21.17 -8.03 2.32
C GLN A 163 -21.46 -6.99 1.24
N TYR A 164 -21.50 -5.71 1.61
CA TYR A 164 -21.70 -4.62 0.66
C TYR A 164 -20.58 -4.57 -0.39
N LEU A 165 -19.32 -4.63 0.03
CA LEU A 165 -18.18 -4.58 -0.89
C LEU A 165 -18.14 -5.81 -1.82
N ASN A 166 -18.55 -7.00 -1.33
CA ASN A 166 -18.66 -8.19 -2.16
C ASN A 166 -19.74 -8.05 -3.23
N GLU A 167 -20.87 -7.39 -2.94
CA GLU A 167 -21.87 -7.07 -3.98
C GLU A 167 -21.31 -6.12 -5.05
N ILE A 168 -20.60 -5.07 -4.64
CA ILE A 168 -19.95 -4.14 -5.57
C ILE A 168 -18.89 -4.83 -6.43
N GLN A 169 -18.17 -5.80 -5.88
CA GLN A 169 -17.13 -6.54 -6.58
C GLN A 169 -17.65 -7.32 -7.80
N LYS A 170 -18.94 -7.59 -7.91
CA LYS A 170 -19.56 -8.22 -9.09
C LYS A 170 -19.47 -7.36 -10.35
N THR A 171 -19.33 -6.05 -10.19
CA THR A 171 -19.33 -5.08 -11.30
C THR A 171 -18.05 -4.22 -11.37
N HIS A 172 -17.39 -4.00 -10.23
CA HIS A 172 -16.22 -3.13 -10.12
C HIS A 172 -15.12 -3.84 -9.33
N TYR A 173 -13.87 -3.52 -9.62
CA TYR A 173 -12.77 -3.99 -8.77
C TYR A 173 -12.80 -3.26 -7.43
N VAL A 174 -12.78 -4.03 -6.35
CA VAL A 174 -12.67 -3.52 -4.97
C VAL A 174 -11.51 -4.20 -4.28
N MET A 175 -10.75 -3.46 -3.52
CA MET A 175 -9.66 -3.96 -2.70
C MET A 175 -9.62 -3.22 -1.36
N LEU A 176 -9.42 -3.95 -0.27
CA LEU A 176 -9.12 -3.37 1.05
C LEU A 176 -7.61 -3.38 1.27
N GLU A 177 -7.05 -2.29 1.79
CA GLU A 177 -5.65 -2.20 2.22
C GLU A 177 -5.58 -1.87 3.71
N TYR A 178 -5.01 -2.77 4.49
CA TYR A 178 -4.88 -2.62 5.93
C TYR A 178 -3.52 -2.03 6.33
N GLY A 179 -3.54 -0.97 7.13
CA GLY A 179 -2.37 -0.55 7.87
C GLY A 179 -2.15 -1.50 9.04
N VAL A 180 -1.38 -2.55 8.86
CA VAL A 180 -0.98 -3.50 9.91
C VAL A 180 0.22 -2.95 10.67
N GLU A 181 1.21 -2.51 9.96
CA GLU A 181 2.46 -1.84 10.33
C GLU A 181 3.52 -2.78 10.92
N SER A 182 3.14 -3.70 11.82
CA SER A 182 4.00 -4.72 12.44
C SER A 182 3.22 -5.99 12.76
N VAL A 183 3.90 -7.12 12.84
CA VAL A 183 3.33 -8.39 13.34
C VAL A 183 3.57 -8.58 14.86
N TYR A 184 4.23 -7.63 15.52
CA TYR A 184 4.62 -7.71 16.93
C TYR A 184 3.79 -6.76 17.79
N ASP A 185 3.02 -7.31 18.73
CA ASP A 185 2.10 -6.55 19.60
C ASP A 185 2.84 -5.52 20.47
N GLU A 186 4.03 -5.83 20.97
CA GLU A 186 4.82 -4.88 21.74
C GLU A 186 5.23 -3.67 20.89
N THR A 187 5.56 -3.88 19.60
CA THR A 187 5.83 -2.79 18.66
C THR A 187 4.57 -1.98 18.40
N LEU A 188 3.44 -2.65 18.11
CA LEU A 188 2.15 -1.98 17.87
C LEU A 188 1.72 -1.12 19.06
N LYS A 189 1.90 -1.63 20.28
CA LYS A 189 1.64 -0.89 21.51
C LYS A 189 2.59 0.31 21.67
N ARG A 190 3.90 0.12 21.44
CA ARG A 190 4.91 1.16 21.53
C ARG A 190 4.61 2.34 20.57
N VAL A 191 4.17 2.05 19.37
CA VAL A 191 3.85 3.08 18.38
C VAL A 191 2.41 3.60 18.48
N ASN A 192 1.68 3.25 19.54
CA ASN A 192 0.28 3.63 19.79
C ASN A 192 -0.63 3.26 18.61
N ARG A 193 -0.50 2.02 18.08
CA ARG A 193 -1.33 1.58 16.94
C ARG A 193 -2.80 1.40 17.30
N GLY A 194 -3.10 1.01 18.55
CA GLY A 194 -4.45 0.89 19.10
C GLY A 194 -5.22 -0.37 18.69
N HIS A 195 -4.56 -1.33 18.06
CA HIS A 195 -5.00 -2.71 17.85
C HIS A 195 -3.78 -3.63 17.92
N ASP A 196 -4.00 -4.91 18.15
CA ASP A 196 -3.02 -5.99 18.13
C ASP A 196 -2.94 -6.67 16.75
N PHE A 197 -1.98 -7.58 16.59
CA PHE A 197 -1.81 -8.31 15.34
C PHE A 197 -2.95 -9.31 15.10
N ALA A 198 -3.49 -9.94 16.14
CA ALA A 198 -4.61 -10.86 16.02
C ALA A 198 -5.87 -10.18 15.42
N THR A 199 -6.09 -8.90 15.73
CA THR A 199 -7.15 -8.09 15.10
C THR A 199 -6.89 -7.91 13.60
N ALA A 200 -5.63 -7.69 13.20
CA ALA A 200 -5.27 -7.56 11.78
C ALA A 200 -5.43 -8.90 11.04
N GLU A 201 -4.94 -9.99 11.62
CA GLU A 201 -5.07 -11.34 11.08
C GLU A 201 -6.55 -11.70 10.87
N LYS A 202 -7.41 -11.49 11.88
CA LYS A 202 -8.86 -11.72 11.78
C LYS A 202 -9.48 -10.92 10.63
N ALA A 203 -9.17 -9.63 10.50
CA ALA A 203 -9.74 -8.80 9.46
C ALA A 203 -9.30 -9.24 8.05
N ILE A 204 -8.04 -9.66 7.88
CA ILE A 204 -7.48 -10.17 6.64
C ILE A 204 -8.18 -11.48 6.24
N HIS A 205 -8.30 -12.45 7.15
CA HIS A 205 -9.01 -13.71 6.88
C HIS A 205 -10.48 -13.46 6.55
N MET A 206 -11.18 -12.66 7.34
CA MET A 206 -12.57 -12.32 7.10
C MET A 206 -12.77 -11.66 5.72
N THR A 207 -11.87 -10.79 5.30
CA THR A 207 -11.90 -10.15 3.96
C THR A 207 -11.69 -11.17 2.84
N ALA A 208 -10.75 -12.09 3.01
CA ALA A 208 -10.48 -13.16 2.05
C ALA A 208 -11.65 -14.15 1.95
N ASP A 209 -12.33 -14.46 3.05
CA ASP A 209 -13.53 -15.33 3.08
C ASP A 209 -14.68 -14.74 2.24
N TYR A 210 -14.78 -13.41 2.15
CA TYR A 210 -15.70 -12.71 1.24
C TYR A 210 -15.17 -12.62 -0.19
N GLY A 211 -14.01 -13.19 -0.51
CA GLY A 211 -13.39 -13.16 -1.83
C GLY A 211 -12.89 -11.77 -2.26
N ILE A 212 -12.74 -10.83 -1.32
CA ILE A 212 -12.28 -9.47 -1.59
C ILE A 212 -10.75 -9.45 -1.58
N PRO A 213 -10.07 -8.97 -2.65
CA PRO A 213 -8.64 -8.75 -2.63
C PRO A 213 -8.20 -7.89 -1.42
N CYS A 214 -7.16 -8.35 -0.73
CA CYS A 214 -6.69 -7.74 0.51
C CYS A 214 -5.21 -7.40 0.42
N GLY A 215 -4.85 -6.18 0.80
CA GLY A 215 -3.47 -5.72 0.92
C GLY A 215 -3.10 -5.36 2.36
N ALA A 216 -1.82 -5.41 2.68
CA ALA A 216 -1.30 -4.99 3.98
C ALA A 216 -0.08 -4.09 3.86
N HIS A 217 0.03 -3.10 4.75
CA HIS A 217 1.17 -2.21 4.87
C HIS A 217 2.01 -2.61 6.09
N PHE A 218 3.34 -2.61 5.91
CA PHE A 218 4.31 -2.88 6.97
C PHE A 218 5.43 -1.85 6.96
N ILE A 219 5.92 -1.51 8.14
CA ILE A 219 7.02 -0.54 8.32
C ILE A 219 8.21 -1.28 8.93
N PHE A 220 9.33 -1.30 8.24
CA PHE A 220 10.59 -1.87 8.73
C PHE A 220 11.43 -0.82 9.48
N GLY A 221 12.00 -1.21 10.60
CA GLY A 221 12.79 -0.35 11.47
C GLY A 221 11.98 0.35 12.56
N LEU A 222 10.76 -0.10 12.86
CA LEU A 222 10.01 0.39 14.02
C LEU A 222 10.78 0.13 15.31
N PRO A 223 10.73 1.08 16.29
CA PRO A 223 11.52 0.94 17.51
C PRO A 223 11.14 -0.32 18.30
N GLY A 224 12.16 -1.07 18.70
CA GLY A 224 12.01 -2.34 19.41
C GLY A 224 12.14 -3.58 18.53
N GLU A 225 12.13 -3.45 17.21
CA GLU A 225 12.32 -4.58 16.29
C GLU A 225 13.80 -4.75 15.90
N SER A 226 14.34 -5.94 16.15
CA SER A 226 15.65 -6.32 15.62
C SER A 226 15.56 -6.72 14.15
N LYS A 227 16.68 -6.73 13.44
CA LYS A 227 16.74 -7.22 12.05
C LYS A 227 16.22 -8.66 11.93
N THR A 228 16.53 -9.53 12.90
CA THR A 228 16.03 -10.91 12.92
C THR A 228 14.51 -10.95 13.04
N MET A 229 13.93 -10.20 13.98
CA MET A 229 12.47 -10.11 14.11
C MET A 229 11.81 -9.67 12.80
N MET A 230 12.34 -8.59 12.18
CA MET A 230 11.81 -8.11 10.91
C MET A 230 11.91 -9.17 9.79
N LEU A 231 12.97 -9.98 9.74
CA LEU A 231 13.09 -11.07 8.76
C LEU A 231 12.13 -12.22 9.06
N ASP A 232 11.95 -12.58 10.34
CA ASP A 232 11.03 -13.63 10.76
C ASP A 232 9.55 -13.25 10.52
N ALA A 233 9.24 -11.96 10.44
CA ALA A 233 7.92 -11.48 10.04
C ALA A 233 7.52 -11.94 8.62
N ALA A 234 8.48 -12.26 7.73
CA ALA A 234 8.17 -12.78 6.40
C ALA A 234 7.41 -14.10 6.46
N ASP A 235 7.78 -14.99 7.40
CA ASP A 235 7.14 -16.28 7.57
C ASP A 235 5.71 -16.12 8.10
N ILE A 236 5.50 -15.19 9.03
CA ILE A 236 4.16 -14.86 9.58
C ILE A 236 3.27 -14.25 8.49
N ILE A 237 3.76 -13.26 7.76
CA ILE A 237 3.03 -12.58 6.68
C ILE A 237 2.67 -13.56 5.55
N SER A 238 3.55 -14.53 5.27
CA SER A 238 3.35 -15.54 4.24
C SER A 238 2.18 -16.49 4.51
N GLN A 239 1.72 -16.62 5.76
CA GLN A 239 0.56 -17.43 6.13
C GLN A 239 -0.76 -16.67 5.96
N LEU A 240 -0.74 -15.36 5.78
CA LEU A 240 -1.94 -14.56 5.61
C LEU A 240 -2.46 -14.63 4.17
N PRO A 241 -3.78 -14.69 3.95
CA PRO A 241 -4.39 -14.70 2.61
C PRO A 241 -4.34 -13.32 1.95
N LEU A 242 -3.14 -12.75 1.84
CA LEU A 242 -2.91 -11.44 1.25
C LEU A 242 -2.77 -11.51 -0.26
N THR A 243 -3.43 -10.59 -0.97
CA THR A 243 -3.21 -10.36 -2.40
C THR A 243 -1.96 -9.52 -2.61
N THR A 244 -1.79 -8.44 -1.83
CA THR A 244 -0.64 -7.53 -1.98
C THR A 244 -0.03 -7.16 -0.63
N VAL A 245 1.27 -6.81 -0.67
CA VAL A 245 1.96 -6.18 0.45
C VAL A 245 2.66 -4.90 0.00
N LYS A 246 2.73 -3.94 0.92
CA LYS A 246 3.42 -2.68 0.73
C LYS A 246 4.38 -2.45 1.89
N PHE A 247 5.65 -2.35 1.57
CA PHE A 247 6.70 -2.13 2.56
C PHE A 247 7.16 -0.68 2.57
N HIS A 248 7.47 -0.19 3.76
CA HIS A 248 8.07 1.11 4.01
C HIS A 248 9.25 0.94 4.96
N GLN A 249 10.38 1.58 4.66
CA GLN A 249 11.37 1.86 5.69
C GLN A 249 10.82 2.89 6.66
N LEU A 250 11.20 2.82 7.93
CA LEU A 250 10.85 3.85 8.89
C LEU A 250 11.42 5.21 8.43
N GLN A 251 10.56 6.20 8.38
CA GLN A 251 10.89 7.60 8.13
C GLN A 251 10.33 8.45 9.27
N ILE A 252 11.14 9.34 9.81
CA ILE A 252 10.75 10.18 10.95
C ILE A 252 10.17 11.50 10.44
N PHE A 253 8.85 11.68 10.60
CA PHE A 253 8.12 12.86 10.12
C PHE A 253 8.12 13.98 11.14
N LYS A 254 8.35 15.20 10.68
CA LYS A 254 8.24 16.42 11.50
C LYS A 254 6.85 16.54 12.13
N GLY A 255 6.80 17.02 13.38
CA GLY A 255 5.56 17.26 14.11
C GLY A 255 4.87 15.98 14.61
N THR A 256 5.55 14.85 14.63
CA THR A 256 5.05 13.60 15.22
C THR A 256 5.70 13.35 16.57
N LYS A 257 5.02 12.60 17.45
CA LYS A 257 5.61 12.16 18.74
C LYS A 257 6.89 11.36 18.54
N MET A 258 6.96 10.60 17.45
CA MET A 258 8.17 9.84 17.10
C MET A 258 9.34 10.76 16.75
N ALA A 259 9.07 11.92 16.13
CA ALA A 259 10.12 12.91 15.88
C ALA A 259 10.65 13.56 17.16
N GLU A 260 9.78 13.80 18.12
CA GLU A 260 10.17 14.31 19.45
C GLU A 260 11.10 13.29 20.14
N GLU A 261 10.69 12.01 20.21
CA GLU A 261 11.50 10.93 20.77
C GLU A 261 12.83 10.75 20.03
N TYR A 262 12.81 10.79 18.69
CA TYR A 262 14.03 10.62 17.89
C TYR A 262 15.04 11.75 18.13
N LEU A 263 14.60 12.97 18.35
CA LEU A 263 15.49 14.11 18.65
C LEU A 263 16.11 14.04 20.05
N GLU A 264 15.38 13.47 21.01
CA GLU A 264 15.84 13.32 22.39
C GLU A 264 16.67 12.03 22.59
N HIS A 265 16.28 10.94 21.90
CA HIS A 265 16.82 9.59 22.05
C HIS A 265 17.04 8.91 20.70
N PRO A 266 17.95 9.42 19.85
CA PRO A 266 18.22 8.83 18.53
C PRO A 266 18.70 7.36 18.62
N GLU A 267 19.31 6.96 19.74
CA GLU A 267 19.77 5.61 20.02
C GLU A 267 18.64 4.57 20.12
N HIS A 268 17.37 4.99 20.28
CA HIS A 268 16.22 4.08 20.27
C HIS A 268 15.81 3.63 18.86
N PHE A 269 16.42 4.21 17.83
CA PHE A 269 16.00 4.01 16.44
C PHE A 269 17.15 3.48 15.60
N HIS A 270 16.86 2.42 14.85
CA HIS A 270 17.72 1.96 13.78
C HIS A 270 17.12 2.41 12.44
N LEU A 271 17.67 3.47 11.88
CA LEU A 271 17.29 3.93 10.55
C LEU A 271 18.23 3.31 9.52
N PHE A 272 17.69 2.47 8.65
CA PHE A 272 18.46 1.83 7.59
C PHE A 272 19.17 2.85 6.71
N ASP A 273 20.42 2.64 6.38
CA ASP A 273 20.99 3.21 5.18
C ASP A 273 20.47 2.49 3.92
N LEU A 274 20.70 3.09 2.76
CA LEU A 274 20.14 2.58 1.50
C LEU A 274 20.62 1.18 1.15
N GLU A 275 21.92 0.92 1.27
CA GLU A 275 22.51 -0.35 0.85
C GLU A 275 22.14 -1.47 1.83
N GLU A 276 22.13 -1.16 3.11
CA GLU A 276 21.62 -2.06 4.16
C GLU A 276 20.17 -2.43 3.93
N TYR A 277 19.32 -1.43 3.59
CA TYR A 277 17.91 -1.68 3.32
C TYR A 277 17.68 -2.52 2.06
N ILE A 278 18.44 -2.26 0.99
CA ILE A 278 18.37 -3.06 -0.24
C ILE A 278 18.69 -4.53 0.08
N ASP A 279 19.76 -4.80 0.82
CA ASP A 279 20.10 -6.18 1.19
C ASP A 279 19.04 -6.80 2.10
N PHE A 280 18.54 -6.04 3.08
CA PHE A 280 17.48 -6.49 3.98
C PHE A 280 16.17 -6.86 3.25
N VAL A 281 15.65 -6.00 2.36
CA VAL A 281 14.37 -6.30 1.68
C VAL A 281 14.50 -7.44 0.68
N ILE A 282 15.69 -7.72 0.17
CA ILE A 282 15.96 -8.90 -0.66
C ILE A 282 15.94 -10.15 0.22
N ASP A 283 16.65 -10.15 1.37
CA ASP A 283 16.63 -11.27 2.33
C ASP A 283 15.19 -11.55 2.82
N PHE A 284 14.39 -10.51 3.03
CA PHE A 284 12.97 -10.61 3.36
C PHE A 284 12.16 -11.23 2.22
N ALA A 285 12.33 -10.74 0.99
CA ALA A 285 11.61 -11.23 -0.17
C ALA A 285 11.93 -12.71 -0.48
N GLU A 286 13.16 -13.17 -0.23
CA GLU A 286 13.52 -14.57 -0.38
C GLU A 286 12.67 -15.52 0.49
N ARG A 287 12.19 -15.05 1.65
CA ARG A 287 11.34 -15.82 2.59
C ARG A 287 9.85 -15.63 2.33
N LEU A 288 9.45 -14.53 1.67
CA LEU A 288 8.05 -14.18 1.47
C LEU A 288 7.39 -15.13 0.46
N ASN A 289 6.17 -15.57 0.75
CA ASN A 289 5.34 -16.36 -0.16
C ASN A 289 5.33 -15.72 -1.58
N PRO A 290 5.72 -16.48 -2.63
CA PRO A 290 5.84 -15.97 -4.00
C PRO A 290 4.50 -15.56 -4.63
N ASP A 291 3.36 -16.02 -4.11
CA ASP A 291 2.03 -15.65 -4.61
C ASP A 291 1.61 -14.26 -4.12
N ILE A 292 2.20 -13.75 -3.05
CA ILE A 292 1.91 -12.40 -2.56
C ILE A 292 2.55 -11.36 -3.48
N VAL A 293 1.74 -10.43 -3.98
CA VAL A 293 2.20 -9.35 -4.87
C VAL A 293 2.87 -8.24 -4.06
N ILE A 294 4.10 -7.90 -4.40
CA ILE A 294 4.79 -6.75 -3.79
C ILE A 294 4.42 -5.47 -4.54
N GLU A 295 3.66 -4.59 -3.88
CA GLU A 295 3.26 -3.30 -4.44
C GLU A 295 4.45 -2.33 -4.46
N ARG A 296 5.17 -2.25 -3.34
CA ARG A 296 6.41 -1.48 -3.24
C ARG A 296 7.31 -2.01 -2.12
N PHE A 297 8.61 -1.80 -2.30
CA PHE A 297 9.62 -2.15 -1.29
C PHE A 297 9.95 -0.99 -0.34
N ALA A 298 9.73 0.26 -0.72
CA ALA A 298 10.13 1.41 0.07
C ALA A 298 9.16 2.60 -0.09
N GLY A 299 9.04 3.43 0.94
CA GLY A 299 8.31 4.69 0.89
C GLY A 299 9.11 5.81 0.23
N GLU A 300 8.43 6.70 -0.50
CA GLU A 300 9.00 7.95 -1.02
C GLU A 300 8.21 9.12 -0.45
N VAL A 301 8.90 10.02 0.24
CA VAL A 301 8.30 11.23 0.84
C VAL A 301 9.20 12.43 0.56
N PRO A 302 8.62 13.61 0.26
CA PRO A 302 9.43 14.80 0.06
C PRO A 302 10.26 15.14 1.31
N PRO A 303 11.57 15.42 1.18
CA PRO A 303 12.50 15.63 2.31
C PRO A 303 12.06 16.72 3.30
N ARG A 304 11.29 17.72 2.82
CA ARG A 304 10.78 18.80 3.69
C ARG A 304 9.93 18.33 4.88
N TYR A 305 9.34 17.14 4.79
CA TYR A 305 8.51 16.55 5.85
C TYR A 305 9.32 15.72 6.85
N LEU A 306 10.58 15.39 6.54
CA LEU A 306 11.39 14.49 7.36
C LEU A 306 12.28 15.23 8.35
N VAL A 307 12.49 14.63 9.53
CA VAL A 307 13.55 14.97 10.49
C VAL A 307 14.80 14.15 10.17
N SER A 308 14.63 12.85 9.88
CA SER A 308 15.70 11.98 9.44
C SER A 308 16.12 12.30 8.01
N GLU A 309 17.41 12.09 7.70
CA GLU A 309 17.88 12.26 6.34
C GLU A 309 17.33 11.17 5.41
N PRO A 310 16.70 11.57 4.29
CA PRO A 310 16.27 10.60 3.29
C PRO A 310 17.49 10.09 2.50
N TRP A 311 17.38 8.91 1.91
CA TRP A 311 18.41 8.35 1.04
C TRP A 311 18.69 9.25 -0.19
N MET A 312 19.54 10.24 -0.02
CA MET A 312 20.08 11.13 -1.06
C MET A 312 19.04 11.67 -2.06
N LYS A 313 17.79 11.88 -1.67
CA LYS A 313 16.69 12.33 -2.55
C LYS A 313 16.38 11.37 -3.71
N LEU A 314 16.72 10.10 -3.59
CA LEU A 314 16.39 9.10 -4.60
C LEU A 314 14.88 8.92 -4.72
N ARG A 315 14.42 8.77 -5.95
CA ARG A 315 13.04 8.41 -6.24
C ARG A 315 12.84 6.90 -6.07
N TYR A 316 11.61 6.49 -5.85
CA TYR A 316 11.30 5.08 -5.68
C TYR A 316 11.74 4.21 -6.88
N ASP A 317 11.60 4.71 -8.10
CA ASP A 317 12.04 3.99 -9.31
C ASP A 317 13.55 3.73 -9.33
N GLU A 318 14.36 4.63 -8.78
CA GLU A 318 15.81 4.46 -8.65
C GLU A 318 16.17 3.43 -7.56
N VAL A 319 15.44 3.46 -6.43
CA VAL A 319 15.60 2.45 -5.36
C VAL A 319 15.22 1.07 -5.89
N LEU A 320 14.07 0.95 -6.57
CA LEU A 320 13.61 -0.29 -7.17
C LEU A 320 14.62 -0.86 -8.17
N ALA A 321 15.18 -0.02 -9.05
CA ALA A 321 16.20 -0.46 -10.02
C ALA A 321 17.45 -1.02 -9.34
N ARG A 322 17.85 -0.44 -8.20
CA ARG A 322 18.98 -0.97 -7.39
C ARG A 322 18.65 -2.30 -6.74
N ILE A 323 17.43 -2.47 -6.21
CA ILE A 323 16.95 -3.74 -5.65
C ILE A 323 16.98 -4.82 -6.74
N GLU A 324 16.38 -4.57 -7.92
CA GLU A 324 16.35 -5.53 -9.03
C GLU A 324 17.76 -5.91 -9.47
N LYS A 325 18.65 -4.94 -9.66
CA LYS A 325 20.06 -5.20 -10.00
C LYS A 325 20.81 -6.01 -8.91
N ARG A 326 20.51 -5.76 -7.63
CA ARG A 326 21.10 -6.51 -6.52
C ARG A 326 20.57 -7.95 -6.49
N MET A 327 19.26 -8.15 -6.73
CA MET A 327 18.67 -9.50 -6.87
C MET A 327 19.29 -10.26 -8.04
N GLU A 328 19.53 -9.60 -9.17
CA GLU A 328 20.25 -10.19 -10.32
C GLU A 328 21.68 -10.61 -9.94
N LYS A 329 22.42 -9.71 -9.29
CA LYS A 329 23.81 -10.00 -8.85
C LYS A 329 23.89 -11.14 -7.84
N ARG A 330 22.87 -11.29 -6.98
CA ARG A 330 22.80 -12.36 -5.96
C ARG A 330 22.20 -13.66 -6.54
N ASP A 331 21.73 -13.62 -7.79
CA ASP A 331 20.98 -14.69 -8.45
C ASP A 331 19.83 -15.23 -7.56
N THR A 332 19.00 -14.32 -7.08
CA THR A 332 17.94 -14.62 -6.12
C THR A 332 16.59 -14.05 -6.57
N TRP A 333 15.49 -14.53 -5.95
CA TRP A 333 14.12 -14.14 -6.25
C TRP A 333 13.22 -14.29 -5.02
N GLN A 334 12.03 -13.68 -5.08
CA GLN A 334 11.00 -13.82 -4.06
C GLN A 334 10.60 -15.30 -3.89
N GLY A 335 10.54 -15.74 -2.65
CA GLY A 335 10.13 -17.10 -2.29
C GLY A 335 11.21 -18.17 -2.46
N ARG A 336 12.45 -17.81 -2.79
CA ARG A 336 13.55 -18.78 -2.92
C ARG A 336 13.78 -19.59 -1.63
N LEU A 337 13.53 -19.00 -0.47
CA LEU A 337 13.67 -19.62 0.86
C LEU A 337 12.31 -19.87 1.53
N TYR A 338 11.20 -19.56 0.86
CA TYR A 338 9.87 -19.79 1.39
C TYR A 338 9.62 -21.29 1.60
N GLN A 339 9.10 -21.62 2.77
CA GLN A 339 8.66 -22.96 3.12
C GLN A 339 7.16 -22.94 3.35
N ASP A 340 6.41 -23.72 2.56
CA ASP A 340 4.97 -23.86 2.77
C ASP A 340 4.76 -24.74 4.02
N ALA A 341 4.28 -24.11 5.11
CA ALA A 341 4.01 -24.83 6.36
C ALA A 341 2.96 -25.95 6.23
N ASN A 342 2.22 -25.98 5.12
CA ASN A 342 1.22 -27.01 4.81
C ASN A 342 1.80 -28.24 4.04
N HIS A 343 3.12 -28.28 3.80
CA HIS A 343 3.74 -29.37 3.01
C HIS A 343 4.15 -30.57 3.85
N ASP A 344 4.13 -30.45 5.19
CA ASP A 344 4.58 -31.51 6.13
C ASP A 344 3.43 -32.19 6.89
N MET A 345 2.18 -32.09 6.43
CA MET A 345 1.04 -32.84 6.99
C MET A 345 0.44 -33.84 6.02
#